data_91bf9de3de35c6134948ab7926103c48
#
_entry.id   91bf9de3de35c6134948ab7926103c48
#
_cell.length_a   1.000
_cell.length_b   1.000
_cell.length_c   1.000
_cell.angle_alpha   90.00
_cell.angle_beta   90.00
_cell.angle_gamma   90.00
#
_symmetry.space_group_name_H-M   'P 1'
#
loop_
_entity.id
_entity.type
_entity.pdbx_description
1 polymer ?
#
loop_
_entity_poly.entity_id
_entity_poly.type
_entity_poly.pdbx_seq_one_letter_code
_entity_poly.pdbx_strand_id
1 'polypeptide(L)'
;MIKKHHKTLAAASLLWAFGSFDLQAQAAETTARDEILTFGVNGKRNMLYDARQRPQSVLLHGRLYIVYNADASPTKNNKGKAYPMLITYDPQTRRFTEPVRIGPQSSDHHYSPIIWADESDYLHVLHGCHRTPGTHLISADPVVAGASTVKWKEAPQIAPKLSYPTVYRVYDEKEVIAYRTNGHTSSWTYRVSEDNGKTWVGPKHDVIDLDIKGRTDWSSYRTALPSEDGRYLHMVYIDYDDYITELTPARLYNPRYKQVVSNDWKYNLSYVKIDLKKHEVTNIDGKVLRTPIDIDYSKETCLIWDTEGRGAGIPPVIALDAEGDPTFLHILSEGDLKTHGYYYLHREGSKWLRTRIHSSNHNWNGGYLFHDADGTSHAFLITGKGYLEGGYMDGRGGGGIEEWVSSDNGSTWAKKRDLTPDRKQYPGWRFNHVQPVVRPDGTRVNGMLLFYGWKEADNPTAKAFLLDEGAGS
;
A
#
# COMPACT_ATOMS: atom_id res chain seq x y z
N MET A 1 91.76 11.91 -1.97
CA MET A 1 92.20 13.18 -2.60
C MET A 1 90.93 13.88 -3.19
N ILE A 2 90.85 15.15 -2.96
CA ILE A 2 89.94 16.17 -3.49
C ILE A 2 88.58 16.32 -2.80
N LYS A 3 88.56 17.28 -1.92
CA LYS A 3 87.41 18.01 -1.37
C LYS A 3 86.65 18.77 -2.48
N LYS A 4 85.35 18.84 -2.42
CA LYS A 4 84.59 20.01 -2.93
C LYS A 4 83.45 20.34 -2.04
N HIS A 5 83.47 21.60 -1.60
CA HIS A 5 82.40 22.28 -0.84
C HIS A 5 81.17 22.51 -1.71
N HIS A 6 80.03 22.39 -1.12
CA HIS A 6 78.82 23.09 -1.66
C HIS A 6 78.08 23.81 -0.54
N LYS A 7 77.78 25.04 -0.88
CA LYS A 7 77.13 26.05 -0.09
C LYS A 7 75.66 25.75 0.16
N THR A 8 75.24 26.02 1.35
CA THR A 8 73.87 26.07 1.82
C THR A 8 73.16 27.30 1.26
N LEU A 9 72.03 27.12 0.61
CA LEU A 9 71.04 28.17 0.34
C LEU A 9 69.82 27.84 1.17
N ALA A 10 69.53 28.75 2.12
CA ALA A 10 68.28 28.73 2.88
C ALA A 10 67.18 29.34 2.04
N ALA A 11 66.13 28.59 1.76
CA ALA A 11 64.88 29.08 1.19
C ALA A 11 63.84 29.17 2.32
N ALA A 12 63.45 30.39 2.64
CA ALA A 12 62.35 30.67 3.56
C ALA A 12 60.99 30.33 2.88
N SER A 13 60.34 29.33 3.36
CA SER A 13 58.97 29.03 2.94
C SER A 13 57.98 29.74 3.85
N LEU A 14 57.28 30.74 3.32
CA LEU A 14 56.08 31.34 3.93
C LEU A 14 54.98 30.28 3.89
N LEU A 15 54.56 29.74 5.02
CA LEU A 15 53.34 28.99 5.19
C LEU A 15 52.17 29.99 5.25
N TRP A 16 51.36 30.02 4.20
CA TRP A 16 50.01 30.56 4.25
C TRP A 16 49.09 29.52 4.84
N ALA A 17 48.64 29.73 6.07
CA ALA A 17 47.57 28.96 6.68
C ALA A 17 46.24 29.45 6.05
N PHE A 18 45.72 28.71 5.09
CA PHE A 18 44.32 28.77 4.71
C PHE A 18 43.51 28.09 5.77
N GLY A 19 42.89 28.86 6.66
CA GLY A 19 41.80 28.40 7.50
C GLY A 19 40.61 28.06 6.60
N SER A 20 40.38 26.78 6.38
CA SER A 20 39.10 26.27 5.87
C SER A 20 38.05 26.54 6.95
N PHE A 21 37.30 27.60 6.80
CA PHE A 21 36.02 27.73 7.47
C PHE A 21 35.09 26.68 6.82
N ASP A 22 34.94 25.56 7.47
CA ASP A 22 33.82 24.65 7.26
C ASP A 22 32.54 25.39 7.72
N LEU A 23 31.95 26.16 6.80
CA LEU A 23 30.53 26.47 6.88
C LEU A 23 29.77 25.19 6.56
N GLN A 24 29.68 24.28 7.53
CA GLN A 24 28.55 23.38 7.60
C GLN A 24 27.31 24.26 7.79
N ALA A 25 26.66 24.55 6.67
CA ALA A 25 25.26 24.93 6.69
C ALA A 25 24.54 23.77 7.40
N GLN A 26 24.28 23.90 8.69
CA GLN A 26 23.20 23.21 9.35
C GLN A 26 21.93 23.66 8.61
N ALA A 27 21.54 22.91 7.59
CA ALA A 27 20.18 22.89 7.15
C ALA A 27 19.37 22.59 8.42
N ALA A 28 18.60 23.54 8.88
CA ALA A 28 17.65 23.33 9.94
C ALA A 28 16.86 22.09 9.53
N GLU A 29 17.02 20.99 10.26
CA GLU A 29 16.07 19.88 10.24
C GLU A 29 14.73 20.51 10.61
N THR A 30 13.98 20.94 9.63
CA THR A 30 12.54 21.16 9.76
C THR A 30 12.02 19.82 10.21
N THR A 31 11.73 19.72 11.49
CA THR A 31 11.23 18.48 12.07
C THR A 31 9.88 18.24 11.43
N ALA A 32 9.76 17.19 10.61
CA ALA A 32 8.54 16.67 9.98
C ALA A 32 7.37 16.42 10.98
N ARG A 33 7.52 16.85 12.21
CA ARG A 33 6.64 16.60 13.35
C ARG A 33 5.40 17.48 13.38
N ASP A 34 5.50 18.72 12.88
CA ASP A 34 4.37 19.65 12.81
C ASP A 34 3.48 19.40 11.59
N GLU A 35 3.90 18.52 10.69
CA GLU A 35 3.22 18.13 9.46
C GLU A 35 2.31 16.92 9.65
N ILE A 36 2.45 16.18 10.77
CA ILE A 36 1.66 14.98 11.06
C ILE A 36 0.45 15.34 11.93
N LEU A 37 -0.72 15.27 11.33
CA LEU A 37 -2.00 15.62 11.95
C LEU A 37 -2.80 14.36 12.30
N THR A 38 -3.37 14.30 13.50
CA THR A 38 -4.28 13.21 13.90
C THR A 38 -5.69 13.54 13.43
N PHE A 39 -6.33 12.66 12.64
CA PHE A 39 -7.70 12.83 12.18
C PHE A 39 -8.69 11.81 12.75
N GLY A 40 -8.24 10.64 13.13
CA GLY A 40 -9.07 9.58 13.71
C GLY A 40 -8.58 9.16 15.08
N VAL A 41 -9.50 8.95 16.02
CA VAL A 41 -9.22 8.48 17.39
C VAL A 41 -10.14 7.33 17.76
N ASN A 42 -9.86 6.68 18.89
CA ASN A 42 -10.68 5.57 19.40
C ASN A 42 -10.86 4.44 18.36
N GLY A 43 -9.84 4.23 17.56
CA GLY A 43 -9.82 3.15 16.60
C GLY A 43 -9.34 1.84 17.22
N LYS A 44 -9.66 0.75 16.57
CA LYS A 44 -8.98 -0.52 16.73
C LYS A 44 -7.91 -0.65 15.64
N ARG A 45 -7.04 -1.66 15.71
CA ARG A 45 -6.11 -2.00 14.66
C ARG A 45 -6.84 -2.12 13.31
N ASN A 46 -6.20 -1.72 12.23
CA ASN A 46 -6.77 -1.61 10.88
C ASN A 46 -7.82 -0.48 10.74
N MET A 47 -7.49 0.70 11.26
CA MET A 47 -8.28 1.91 10.97
C MET A 47 -8.28 2.24 9.48
N LEU A 48 -7.13 2.05 8.83
CA LEU A 48 -6.95 2.06 7.38
C LEU A 48 -6.62 0.65 6.91
N TYR A 49 -7.01 0.32 5.68
CA TYR A 49 -6.69 -0.98 5.10
C TYR A 49 -5.40 -0.93 4.28
N ASP A 50 -4.82 -2.07 3.97
CA ASP A 50 -3.62 -2.16 3.12
C ASP A 50 -3.94 -1.97 1.62
N ALA A 51 -2.95 -2.12 0.75
CA ALA A 51 -3.07 -1.87 -0.69
C ALA A 51 -4.13 -2.71 -1.43
N ARG A 52 -4.71 -3.71 -0.79
CA ARG A 52 -5.78 -4.55 -1.37
C ARG A 52 -7.14 -3.86 -1.45
N GLN A 53 -7.34 -2.75 -0.74
CA GLN A 53 -8.63 -2.06 -0.63
C GLN A 53 -8.41 -0.54 -0.65
N ARG A 54 -8.68 0.10 -1.78
CA ARG A 54 -8.34 1.50 -2.09
C ARG A 54 -9.39 2.14 -3.02
N PRO A 55 -9.42 3.48 -3.11
CA PRO A 55 -8.74 4.46 -2.24
C PRO A 55 -9.48 4.68 -0.93
N GLN A 56 -8.81 5.23 0.09
CA GLN A 56 -9.43 5.62 1.36
C GLN A 56 -9.45 7.14 1.55
N SER A 57 -9.03 7.88 0.55
CA SER A 57 -9.16 9.33 0.51
C SER A 57 -9.25 9.84 -0.91
N VAL A 58 -9.86 11.01 -1.09
CA VAL A 58 -9.88 11.74 -2.36
C VAL A 58 -9.83 13.24 -2.10
N LEU A 59 -8.91 13.93 -2.79
CA LEU A 59 -8.83 15.39 -2.79
C LEU A 59 -9.69 15.92 -3.93
N LEU A 60 -10.83 16.52 -3.61
CA LEU A 60 -11.79 17.08 -4.57
C LEU A 60 -12.07 18.55 -4.27
N HIS A 61 -11.92 19.44 -5.26
CA HIS A 61 -12.16 20.88 -5.13
C HIS A 61 -11.50 21.54 -3.91
N GLY A 62 -10.23 21.14 -3.62
CA GLY A 62 -9.47 21.67 -2.51
C GLY A 62 -9.86 21.15 -1.13
N ARG A 63 -10.73 20.17 -1.05
CA ARG A 63 -11.09 19.46 0.19
C ARG A 63 -10.68 17.99 0.12
N LEU A 64 -10.08 17.51 1.19
CA LEU A 64 -9.70 16.11 1.31
C LEU A 64 -10.77 15.36 2.11
N TYR A 65 -11.42 14.40 1.46
CA TYR A 65 -12.38 13.48 2.07
C TYR A 65 -11.68 12.18 2.40
N ILE A 66 -11.75 11.75 3.67
CA ILE A 66 -11.06 10.56 4.18
C ILE A 66 -12.08 9.62 4.81
N VAL A 67 -12.03 8.34 4.45
CA VAL A 67 -12.83 7.29 5.07
C VAL A 67 -11.95 6.30 5.81
N TYR A 68 -12.41 5.86 6.99
CA TYR A 68 -11.63 5.00 7.88
C TYR A 68 -12.53 4.29 8.90
N ASN A 69 -11.98 3.36 9.68
CA ASN A 69 -12.71 2.71 10.77
C ASN A 69 -12.30 3.29 12.12
N ALA A 70 -13.27 3.79 12.89
CA ALA A 70 -13.02 4.32 14.24
C ALA A 70 -14.24 4.20 15.16
N ASP A 71 -14.23 4.94 16.26
CA ASP A 71 -15.27 4.95 17.29
C ASP A 71 -15.58 3.53 17.77
N ALA A 72 -14.50 2.79 18.04
CA ALA A 72 -14.57 1.39 18.41
C ALA A 72 -15.11 1.21 19.83
N SER A 73 -15.94 0.20 20.02
CA SER A 73 -16.40 -0.20 21.34
C SER A 73 -15.22 -0.68 22.19
N PRO A 74 -15.09 -0.25 23.45
CA PRO A 74 -14.08 -0.76 24.38
C PRO A 74 -14.20 -2.28 24.53
N THR A 75 -13.11 -3.00 24.28
CA THR A 75 -13.06 -4.45 24.50
C THR A 75 -11.64 -4.88 24.84
N LYS A 76 -11.52 -6.04 25.50
CA LYS A 76 -10.23 -6.71 25.65
C LYS A 76 -9.75 -7.24 24.29
N ASN A 77 -8.45 -7.28 24.08
CA ASN A 77 -7.81 -7.82 22.88
C ASN A 77 -8.16 -7.14 21.56
N ASN A 78 -8.60 -5.89 21.57
CA ASN A 78 -8.85 -5.10 20.37
C ASN A 78 -9.84 -5.73 19.36
N LYS A 79 -10.77 -6.57 19.85
CA LYS A 79 -11.79 -7.26 19.04
C LYS A 79 -13.12 -6.50 18.94
N GLY A 80 -13.15 -5.24 19.39
CA GLY A 80 -14.35 -4.40 19.35
C GLY A 80 -14.88 -4.15 17.95
N LYS A 81 -16.15 -3.77 17.91
CA LYS A 81 -16.78 -3.27 16.69
C LYS A 81 -16.35 -1.82 16.46
N ALA A 82 -16.14 -1.43 15.21
CA ALA A 82 -15.88 -0.06 14.80
C ALA A 82 -16.87 0.39 13.73
N TYR A 83 -17.07 1.69 13.60
CA TYR A 83 -17.91 2.28 12.57
C TYR A 83 -17.07 2.68 11.37
N PRO A 84 -17.58 2.58 10.14
CA PRO A 84 -17.03 3.30 9.00
C PRO A 84 -17.33 4.79 9.20
N MET A 85 -16.29 5.62 9.09
CA MET A 85 -16.31 7.06 9.35
C MET A 85 -15.91 7.81 8.11
N LEU A 86 -16.43 9.03 7.97
CA LEU A 86 -15.96 10.05 7.03
C LEU A 86 -15.51 11.27 7.82
N ILE A 87 -14.40 11.87 7.42
CA ILE A 87 -13.94 13.18 7.87
C ILE A 87 -13.46 13.99 6.67
N THR A 88 -13.61 15.31 6.75
CA THR A 88 -13.15 16.23 5.70
C THR A 88 -12.03 17.09 6.26
N TYR A 89 -10.99 17.30 5.46
CA TYR A 89 -9.85 18.15 5.80
C TYR A 89 -9.70 19.31 4.82
N ASP A 90 -9.43 20.47 5.34
CA ASP A 90 -9.10 21.69 4.59
C ASP A 90 -7.59 21.91 4.60
N PRO A 91 -6.87 21.67 3.49
CA PRO A 91 -5.43 21.91 3.43
C PRO A 91 -5.03 23.37 3.65
N GLN A 92 -5.89 24.33 3.30
CA GLN A 92 -5.58 25.76 3.45
C GLN A 92 -5.56 26.20 4.92
N THR A 93 -6.53 25.72 5.69
CA THR A 93 -6.65 26.04 7.12
C THR A 93 -6.04 24.98 8.03
N ARG A 94 -5.63 23.84 7.48
CA ARG A 94 -5.11 22.65 8.18
C ARG A 94 -6.07 22.15 9.28
N ARG A 95 -7.38 22.16 8.98
CA ARG A 95 -8.42 21.78 9.95
C ARG A 95 -9.29 20.66 9.44
N PHE A 96 -9.63 19.77 10.34
CA PHE A 96 -10.62 18.71 10.12
C PHE A 96 -12.01 19.16 10.59
N THR A 97 -13.03 18.64 9.92
CA THR A 97 -14.43 18.69 10.40
C THR A 97 -14.62 17.68 11.54
N GLU A 98 -15.81 17.70 12.17
CA GLU A 98 -16.22 16.59 13.01
C GLU A 98 -16.42 15.32 12.17
N PRO A 99 -15.98 14.14 12.65
CA PRO A 99 -16.16 12.88 11.95
C PRO A 99 -17.62 12.41 11.96
N VAL A 100 -18.08 11.86 10.84
CA VAL A 100 -19.45 11.38 10.66
C VAL A 100 -19.44 9.86 10.44
N ARG A 101 -20.33 9.14 11.13
CA ARG A 101 -20.58 7.71 10.86
C ARG A 101 -21.35 7.57 9.55
N ILE A 102 -20.87 6.69 8.66
CA ILE A 102 -21.46 6.46 7.34
C ILE A 102 -22.05 5.06 7.16
N GLY A 103 -22.06 4.27 8.20
CA GLY A 103 -22.64 2.94 8.18
C GLY A 103 -22.67 2.26 9.56
N PRO A 104 -23.17 1.03 9.66
CA PRO A 104 -23.24 0.30 10.90
C PRO A 104 -21.86 -0.16 11.38
N GLN A 105 -21.74 -0.37 12.70
CA GLN A 105 -20.51 -0.91 13.28
C GLN A 105 -20.29 -2.38 12.90
N SER A 106 -19.02 -2.76 12.72
CA SER A 106 -18.60 -4.13 12.43
C SER A 106 -17.39 -4.55 13.26
N SER A 107 -17.31 -5.83 13.60
CA SER A 107 -16.09 -6.45 14.14
C SER A 107 -15.14 -6.89 13.05
N ASP A 108 -15.61 -7.07 11.82
CA ASP A 108 -14.79 -7.48 10.68
C ASP A 108 -14.02 -6.29 10.11
N HIS A 109 -12.69 -6.34 10.20
CA HIS A 109 -11.82 -5.29 9.68
C HIS A 109 -11.81 -5.20 8.14
N HIS A 110 -12.24 -6.26 7.44
CA HIS A 110 -12.37 -6.23 5.99
C HIS A 110 -13.52 -5.32 5.50
N TYR A 111 -14.44 -4.94 6.40
CA TYR A 111 -15.53 -4.01 6.09
C TYR A 111 -15.07 -2.54 6.00
N SER A 112 -13.77 -2.34 5.83
CA SER A 112 -13.18 -1.01 5.71
C SER A 112 -13.78 -0.24 4.53
N PRO A 113 -14.10 1.07 4.71
CA PRO A 113 -14.65 1.87 3.63
C PRO A 113 -13.58 2.26 2.60
N ILE A 114 -14.03 2.48 1.35
CA ILE A 114 -13.30 3.18 0.29
C ILE A 114 -14.13 4.35 -0.22
N ILE A 115 -13.48 5.37 -0.80
CA ILE A 115 -14.12 6.59 -1.31
C ILE A 115 -13.48 7.02 -2.63
N TRP A 116 -14.29 7.43 -3.60
CA TRP A 116 -13.82 8.01 -4.86
C TRP A 116 -14.79 9.08 -5.35
N ALA A 117 -14.40 9.83 -6.36
CA ALA A 117 -15.27 10.79 -7.05
C ALA A 117 -15.42 10.38 -8.51
N ASP A 118 -16.65 10.48 -9.05
CA ASP A 118 -16.93 10.31 -10.47
C ASP A 118 -16.62 11.58 -11.30
N GLU A 119 -16.79 11.51 -12.62
CA GLU A 119 -16.54 12.65 -13.53
C GLU A 119 -17.48 13.84 -13.32
N SER A 120 -18.62 13.61 -12.68
CA SER A 120 -19.63 14.62 -12.38
C SER A 120 -19.52 15.15 -10.96
N ASP A 121 -18.37 14.92 -10.29
CA ASP A 121 -18.06 15.33 -8.92
C ASP A 121 -18.98 14.76 -7.84
N TYR A 122 -19.68 13.64 -8.11
CA TYR A 122 -20.33 12.90 -7.04
C TYR A 122 -19.31 12.08 -6.28
N LEU A 123 -19.37 12.14 -4.96
CA LEU A 123 -18.61 11.25 -4.10
C LEU A 123 -19.33 9.92 -3.92
N HIS A 124 -18.60 8.85 -4.04
CA HIS A 124 -19.04 7.49 -3.77
C HIS A 124 -18.31 6.94 -2.55
N VAL A 125 -19.04 6.19 -1.72
CA VAL A 125 -18.46 5.40 -0.63
C VAL A 125 -18.97 3.98 -0.73
N LEU A 126 -18.07 3.03 -0.61
CA LEU A 126 -18.40 1.60 -0.55
C LEU A 126 -17.80 1.00 0.73
N HIS A 127 -18.63 0.38 1.55
CA HIS A 127 -18.18 -0.27 2.80
C HIS A 127 -18.90 -1.59 3.05
N GLY A 128 -18.37 -2.40 3.96
CA GLY A 128 -18.98 -3.67 4.33
C GLY A 128 -18.71 -4.80 3.31
N CYS A 129 -17.69 -4.67 2.45
CA CYS A 129 -17.41 -5.57 1.36
C CYS A 129 -16.50 -6.73 1.78
N HIS A 130 -17.07 -7.77 2.36
CA HIS A 130 -16.38 -9.04 2.57
C HIS A 130 -17.39 -10.19 2.47
N ARG A 131 -17.45 -10.85 1.31
CA ARG A 131 -18.45 -11.88 0.93
C ARG A 131 -19.89 -11.36 0.85
N THR A 132 -20.07 -10.07 0.79
CA THR A 132 -21.36 -9.37 0.72
C THR A 132 -21.31 -8.36 -0.42
N PRO A 133 -22.44 -7.83 -0.89
CA PRO A 133 -22.43 -6.74 -1.86
C PRO A 133 -21.84 -5.44 -1.29
N GLY A 134 -21.76 -5.32 0.03
CA GLY A 134 -21.49 -4.06 0.71
C GLY A 134 -22.66 -3.09 0.62
N THR A 135 -22.45 -1.89 1.16
CA THR A 135 -23.33 -0.73 1.00
C THR A 135 -22.63 0.29 0.14
N HIS A 136 -23.22 0.62 -1.00
CA HIS A 136 -22.74 1.65 -1.91
C HIS A 136 -23.56 2.91 -1.67
N LEU A 137 -22.89 3.99 -1.28
CA LEU A 137 -23.47 5.31 -1.07
C LEU A 137 -22.93 6.26 -2.14
N ILE A 138 -23.77 7.18 -2.58
CA ILE A 138 -23.41 8.29 -3.46
C ILE A 138 -23.88 9.61 -2.84
N SER A 139 -23.12 10.68 -2.99
CA SER A 139 -23.56 12.00 -2.55
C SER A 139 -24.88 12.38 -3.23
N ALA A 140 -25.79 13.06 -2.51
CA ALA A 140 -27.10 13.45 -3.06
C ALA A 140 -26.96 14.41 -4.24
N ASP A 141 -25.95 15.29 -4.16
CA ASP A 141 -25.63 16.31 -5.16
C ASP A 141 -24.12 16.24 -5.48
N PRO A 142 -23.69 16.78 -6.64
CA PRO A 142 -22.27 16.99 -6.92
C PRO A 142 -21.61 17.83 -5.82
N VAL A 143 -20.39 17.48 -5.46
CA VAL A 143 -19.66 18.21 -4.44
C VAL A 143 -19.11 19.51 -5.03
N VAL A 144 -19.46 20.62 -4.41
CA VAL A 144 -18.99 21.94 -4.80
C VAL A 144 -17.78 22.38 -3.99
N ALA A 145 -16.99 23.31 -4.51
CA ALA A 145 -15.84 23.86 -3.82
C ALA A 145 -16.19 24.35 -2.41
N GLY A 146 -15.37 23.96 -1.42
CA GLY A 146 -15.57 24.34 -0.02
C GLY A 146 -16.58 23.51 0.76
N ALA A 147 -17.26 22.55 0.14
CA ALA A 147 -18.21 21.67 0.84
C ALA A 147 -17.50 20.88 1.94
N SER A 148 -17.98 20.99 3.17
CA SER A 148 -17.46 20.27 4.34
C SER A 148 -18.39 19.16 4.84
N THR A 149 -19.61 19.12 4.30
CA THR A 149 -20.64 18.12 4.65
C THR A 149 -21.21 17.51 3.39
N VAL A 150 -21.46 16.21 3.41
CA VAL A 150 -22.02 15.45 2.30
C VAL A 150 -23.30 14.78 2.77
N LYS A 151 -24.39 14.95 2.00
CA LYS A 151 -25.62 14.15 2.17
C LYS A 151 -25.51 12.92 1.29
N TRP A 152 -25.89 11.78 1.82
CA TRP A 152 -25.77 10.49 1.14
C TRP A 152 -27.12 9.93 0.74
N LYS A 153 -27.15 9.20 -0.37
CA LYS A 153 -28.24 8.32 -0.79
C LYS A 153 -27.65 6.96 -1.17
N GLU A 154 -28.43 5.91 -1.08
CA GLU A 154 -28.01 4.58 -1.57
C GLU A 154 -27.88 4.59 -3.08
N ALA A 155 -26.83 3.95 -3.57
CA ALA A 155 -26.54 3.71 -4.98
C ALA A 155 -26.78 2.23 -5.33
N PRO A 156 -26.91 1.88 -6.61
CA PRO A 156 -27.05 0.49 -7.04
C PRO A 156 -25.87 -0.37 -6.57
N GLN A 157 -26.17 -1.65 -6.32
CA GLN A 157 -25.14 -2.63 -5.98
C GLN A 157 -24.21 -2.86 -7.17
N ILE A 158 -22.91 -2.90 -6.90
CA ILE A 158 -21.87 -3.12 -7.91
C ILE A 158 -21.80 -4.61 -8.32
N ALA A 159 -21.87 -5.50 -7.34
CA ALA A 159 -21.87 -6.95 -7.55
C ALA A 159 -22.53 -7.66 -6.36
N PRO A 160 -23.03 -8.91 -6.54
CA PRO A 160 -23.70 -9.64 -5.46
C PRO A 160 -22.81 -9.92 -4.26
N LYS A 161 -21.51 -10.06 -4.49
CA LYS A 161 -20.49 -10.29 -3.47
C LYS A 161 -19.20 -9.62 -3.89
N LEU A 162 -18.61 -8.89 -2.95
CA LEU A 162 -17.31 -8.24 -3.11
C LEU A 162 -16.45 -8.52 -1.89
N SER A 163 -15.15 -8.70 -2.12
CA SER A 163 -14.11 -8.67 -1.09
C SER A 163 -12.93 -7.89 -1.62
N TYR A 164 -12.33 -7.02 -0.81
CA TYR A 164 -11.16 -6.21 -1.15
C TYR A 164 -11.33 -5.35 -2.40
N PRO A 165 -12.36 -4.49 -2.47
CA PRO A 165 -12.58 -3.63 -3.62
C PRO A 165 -11.47 -2.58 -3.75
N THR A 166 -11.04 -2.36 -5.00
CA THR A 166 -10.15 -1.26 -5.38
C THR A 166 -10.76 -0.56 -6.58
N VAL A 167 -10.97 0.76 -6.49
CA VAL A 167 -11.62 1.55 -7.54
C VAL A 167 -10.63 2.54 -8.11
N TYR A 168 -10.67 2.72 -9.44
CA TYR A 168 -9.92 3.72 -10.16
C TYR A 168 -10.79 4.38 -11.23
N ARG A 169 -10.56 5.66 -11.49
CA ARG A 169 -10.95 6.30 -12.73
C ARG A 169 -9.97 5.85 -13.82
N VAL A 170 -10.48 5.57 -15.00
CA VAL A 170 -9.73 4.99 -16.12
C VAL A 170 -10.04 5.74 -17.41
N TYR A 171 -9.65 5.21 -18.57
CA TYR A 171 -9.85 5.84 -19.87
C TYR A 171 -11.27 6.37 -20.07
N ASP A 172 -11.40 7.46 -20.83
CA ASP A 172 -12.67 8.11 -21.15
C ASP A 172 -13.54 8.37 -19.90
N GLU A 173 -12.91 8.74 -18.78
CA GLU A 173 -13.52 9.05 -17.47
C GLU A 173 -14.36 7.93 -16.84
N LYS A 174 -14.21 6.69 -17.33
CA LYS A 174 -14.90 5.51 -16.80
C LYS A 174 -14.30 5.10 -15.44
N GLU A 175 -15.06 4.28 -14.73
CA GLU A 175 -14.64 3.74 -13.45
C GLU A 175 -14.39 2.23 -13.58
N VAL A 176 -13.33 1.72 -12.98
CA VAL A 176 -13.09 0.30 -12.81
C VAL A 176 -13.04 -0.06 -11.34
N ILE A 177 -13.76 -1.11 -10.95
CA ILE A 177 -13.62 -1.75 -9.66
C ILE A 177 -13.05 -3.16 -9.83
N ALA A 178 -11.92 -3.43 -9.20
CA ALA A 178 -11.35 -4.76 -9.14
C ALA A 178 -11.54 -5.34 -7.75
N TYR A 179 -11.96 -6.61 -7.64
CA TYR A 179 -12.35 -7.23 -6.39
C TYR A 179 -12.25 -8.76 -6.43
N ARG A 180 -12.30 -9.40 -5.28
CA ARG A 180 -12.49 -10.84 -5.15
C ARG A 180 -13.97 -11.15 -4.99
N THR A 181 -14.45 -12.17 -5.68
CA THR A 181 -15.90 -12.47 -5.80
C THR A 181 -16.54 -13.03 -4.53
N ASN A 182 -15.76 -13.61 -3.61
CA ASN A 182 -16.27 -14.18 -2.37
C ASN A 182 -15.16 -14.37 -1.31
N GLY A 183 -15.03 -15.55 -0.71
CA GLY A 183 -14.05 -15.94 0.32
C GLY A 183 -12.66 -16.28 -0.23
N HIS A 184 -11.86 -17.03 0.53
CA HIS A 184 -10.43 -17.23 0.23
C HIS A 184 -10.19 -17.85 -1.14
N THR A 185 -10.77 -18.97 -1.44
CA THR A 185 -10.57 -19.72 -2.71
C THR A 185 -11.45 -19.22 -3.86
N SER A 186 -11.87 -17.96 -3.84
CA SER A 186 -12.69 -17.37 -4.90
C SER A 186 -11.90 -16.51 -5.86
N SER A 187 -12.49 -16.32 -7.04
CA SER A 187 -11.86 -15.63 -8.16
C SER A 187 -11.63 -14.14 -7.90
N TRP A 188 -10.61 -13.59 -8.55
CA TRP A 188 -10.43 -12.15 -8.75
C TRP A 188 -10.95 -11.75 -10.11
N THR A 189 -11.68 -10.64 -10.14
CA THR A 189 -12.32 -10.08 -11.32
C THR A 189 -12.39 -8.57 -11.24
N TYR A 190 -13.01 -7.95 -12.22
CA TYR A 190 -13.28 -6.52 -12.25
C TYR A 190 -14.63 -6.22 -12.90
N ARG A 191 -15.10 -5.00 -12.73
CA ARG A 191 -16.22 -4.43 -13.46
C ARG A 191 -15.89 -3.01 -13.88
N VAL A 192 -16.46 -2.58 -14.99
CA VAL A 192 -16.33 -1.21 -15.51
C VAL A 192 -17.71 -0.56 -15.46
N SER A 193 -17.75 0.68 -15.03
CA SER A 193 -18.93 1.56 -15.17
C SER A 193 -18.63 2.63 -16.21
N GLU A 194 -19.59 2.83 -17.11
CA GLU A 194 -19.56 3.86 -18.15
C GLU A 194 -20.57 4.99 -17.89
N ASP A 195 -21.26 4.95 -16.75
CA ASP A 195 -22.39 5.80 -16.42
C ASP A 195 -22.37 6.31 -14.97
N ASN A 196 -21.16 6.60 -14.46
CA ASN A 196 -20.93 7.15 -13.13
C ASN A 196 -21.50 6.25 -12.02
N GLY A 197 -21.11 4.99 -12.06
CA GLY A 197 -21.45 4.01 -11.02
C GLY A 197 -22.89 3.53 -11.01
N LYS A 198 -23.72 3.86 -12.00
CA LYS A 198 -25.13 3.42 -12.08
C LYS A 198 -25.24 1.97 -12.52
N THR A 199 -24.43 1.57 -13.50
CA THR A 199 -24.34 0.17 -13.96
C THR A 199 -22.89 -0.28 -14.01
N TRP A 200 -22.67 -1.59 -13.80
CA TRP A 200 -21.35 -2.18 -13.74
C TRP A 200 -21.29 -3.46 -14.57
N VAL A 201 -20.44 -3.49 -15.58
CA VAL A 201 -20.27 -4.62 -16.51
C VAL A 201 -18.92 -5.29 -16.29
N GLY A 202 -18.92 -6.59 -16.12
CA GLY A 202 -17.69 -7.40 -15.94
C GLY A 202 -17.27 -8.10 -17.23
N PRO A 203 -16.07 -8.72 -17.22
CA PRO A 203 -15.63 -9.59 -18.29
C PRO A 203 -16.50 -10.86 -18.36
N LYS A 204 -16.44 -11.58 -19.48
CA LYS A 204 -17.17 -12.85 -19.67
C LYS A 204 -16.77 -13.92 -18.65
N HIS A 205 -15.52 -13.94 -18.26
CA HIS A 205 -14.95 -14.85 -17.28
C HIS A 205 -14.13 -14.07 -16.26
N ASP A 206 -14.10 -14.56 -15.02
CA ASP A 206 -13.20 -14.01 -14.00
C ASP A 206 -11.74 -14.11 -14.47
N VAL A 207 -10.86 -13.26 -13.93
CA VAL A 207 -9.47 -13.15 -14.40
C VAL A 207 -8.61 -14.26 -13.80
N ILE A 208 -8.60 -14.38 -12.47
CA ILE A 208 -7.76 -15.31 -11.73
C ILE A 208 -8.65 -16.19 -10.85
N ASP A 209 -8.53 -17.48 -10.98
CA ASP A 209 -9.15 -18.50 -10.13
C ASP A 209 -8.15 -19.64 -9.92
N LEU A 210 -7.34 -19.54 -8.87
CA LEU A 210 -6.28 -20.52 -8.62
C LEU A 210 -6.83 -21.88 -8.16
N ASP A 211 -8.08 -21.92 -7.69
CA ASP A 211 -8.76 -23.11 -7.21
C ASP A 211 -9.98 -23.48 -8.05
N ILE A 212 -9.84 -23.48 -9.36
CA ILE A 212 -10.93 -23.87 -10.25
C ILE A 212 -11.50 -25.23 -9.80
N LYS A 213 -12.79 -25.23 -9.49
CA LYS A 213 -13.57 -26.40 -9.04
C LYS A 213 -13.31 -26.84 -7.60
N GLY A 214 -12.67 -26.02 -6.74
CA GLY A 214 -12.46 -26.33 -5.33
C GLY A 214 -11.61 -27.57 -5.10
N ARG A 215 -10.50 -27.73 -5.84
CA ARG A 215 -9.68 -28.95 -5.81
C ARG A 215 -8.28 -28.78 -5.27
N THR A 216 -7.81 -27.55 -5.18
CA THR A 216 -6.38 -27.28 -4.95
C THR A 216 -6.11 -26.58 -3.62
N ASP A 217 -7.12 -26.00 -2.98
CA ASP A 217 -7.00 -25.14 -1.79
C ASP A 217 -6.07 -23.93 -2.02
N TRP A 218 -5.81 -23.59 -3.28
CA TRP A 218 -5.06 -22.39 -3.63
C TRP A 218 -5.97 -21.17 -3.71
N SER A 219 -5.52 -20.10 -3.13
CA SER A 219 -6.12 -18.77 -3.20
C SER A 219 -5.09 -17.77 -3.71
N SER A 220 -5.47 -16.52 -3.80
CA SER A 220 -4.54 -15.44 -4.11
C SER A 220 -4.92 -14.15 -3.41
N TYR A 221 -3.93 -13.29 -3.25
CA TYR A 221 -4.13 -11.89 -2.94
C TYR A 221 -3.44 -11.04 -3.98
N ARG A 222 -4.04 -9.90 -4.31
CA ARG A 222 -3.56 -9.03 -5.38
C ARG A 222 -3.52 -7.57 -4.97
N THR A 223 -2.72 -6.79 -5.70
CA THR A 223 -2.86 -5.34 -5.87
C THR A 223 -3.01 -5.02 -7.34
N ALA A 224 -3.59 -3.88 -7.65
CA ALA A 224 -3.76 -3.42 -9.02
C ALA A 224 -3.50 -1.92 -9.11
N LEU A 225 -3.14 -1.46 -10.32
CA LEU A 225 -2.93 -0.05 -10.64
C LEU A 225 -3.27 0.17 -12.12
N PRO A 226 -4.02 1.21 -12.51
CA PRO A 226 -4.21 1.53 -13.92
C PRO A 226 -2.93 2.09 -14.54
N SER A 227 -2.79 1.91 -15.87
CA SER A 227 -1.82 2.68 -16.66
C SER A 227 -2.17 4.17 -16.65
N GLU A 228 -1.22 5.03 -16.98
CA GLU A 228 -1.41 6.48 -17.00
C GLU A 228 -2.57 6.91 -17.93
N ASP A 229 -2.71 6.27 -19.09
CA ASP A 229 -3.82 6.48 -20.02
C ASP A 229 -5.14 5.81 -19.58
N GLY A 230 -5.14 5.11 -18.47
CA GLY A 230 -6.29 4.39 -17.93
C GLY A 230 -6.74 3.19 -18.75
N ARG A 231 -6.09 2.86 -19.87
CA ARG A 231 -6.52 1.78 -20.75
C ARG A 231 -6.27 0.40 -20.19
N TYR A 232 -5.16 0.25 -19.46
CA TYR A 232 -4.74 -1.02 -18.93
C TYR A 232 -4.88 -1.03 -17.39
N LEU A 233 -5.25 -2.18 -16.85
CA LEU A 233 -5.16 -2.45 -15.42
C LEU A 233 -4.02 -3.46 -15.20
N HIS A 234 -2.94 -3.02 -14.58
CA HIS A 234 -1.85 -3.86 -14.12
C HIS A 234 -2.28 -4.56 -12.83
N MET A 235 -2.08 -5.86 -12.74
CA MET A 235 -2.42 -6.64 -11.56
C MET A 235 -1.27 -7.57 -11.21
N VAL A 236 -0.80 -7.48 -9.97
CA VAL A 236 0.20 -8.38 -9.40
C VAL A 236 -0.44 -9.16 -8.26
N TYR A 237 -0.14 -10.46 -8.19
CA TYR A 237 -0.72 -11.34 -7.19
C TYR A 237 0.28 -12.36 -6.67
N ILE A 238 -0.04 -12.89 -5.49
CA ILE A 238 0.74 -13.91 -4.78
C ILE A 238 -0.14 -15.10 -4.47
N ASP A 239 0.44 -16.29 -4.52
CA ASP A 239 -0.27 -17.55 -4.27
C ASP A 239 -0.46 -17.74 -2.76
N TYR A 240 -1.70 -17.91 -2.31
CA TYR A 240 -2.02 -18.23 -0.94
C TYR A 240 -2.48 -19.68 -0.82
N ASP A 241 -1.75 -20.45 -0.05
CA ASP A 241 -2.05 -21.86 0.18
C ASP A 241 -2.93 -21.99 1.44
N ASP A 242 -4.21 -22.26 1.24
CA ASP A 242 -5.15 -22.53 2.33
C ASP A 242 -4.96 -23.92 2.96
N TYR A 243 -4.13 -24.79 2.37
CA TYR A 243 -3.76 -26.10 2.91
C TYR A 243 -2.69 -25.97 4.00
N ILE A 244 -3.05 -25.36 5.10
CA ILE A 244 -2.17 -25.07 6.23
C ILE A 244 -2.79 -25.57 7.54
N THR A 245 -1.93 -25.88 8.52
CA THR A 245 -2.34 -26.27 9.88
C THR A 245 -1.86 -25.22 10.88
N GLU A 246 -2.77 -24.67 11.67
CA GLU A 246 -2.43 -23.78 12.77
C GLU A 246 -1.81 -24.58 13.93
N LEU A 247 -0.58 -24.24 14.30
CA LEU A 247 0.12 -24.80 15.46
C LEU A 247 0.00 -23.90 16.69
N THR A 248 0.08 -22.59 16.47
CA THR A 248 -0.17 -21.52 17.47
C THR A 248 -0.64 -20.27 16.70
N PRO A 249 -1.18 -19.22 17.37
CA PRO A 249 -1.61 -18.00 16.69
C PRO A 249 -0.54 -17.30 15.83
N ALA A 250 0.73 -17.61 16.03
CA ALA A 250 1.85 -17.03 15.28
C ALA A 250 2.63 -18.06 14.44
N ARG A 251 2.21 -19.32 14.44
CA ARG A 251 2.93 -20.41 13.78
C ARG A 251 1.98 -21.31 13.03
N LEU A 252 2.23 -21.48 11.75
CA LEU A 252 1.49 -22.36 10.86
C LEU A 252 2.44 -23.44 10.33
N TYR A 253 1.92 -24.62 10.07
CA TYR A 253 2.63 -25.66 9.33
C TYR A 253 2.04 -25.76 7.93
N ASN A 254 2.90 -25.60 6.92
CA ASN A 254 2.54 -25.81 5.54
C ASN A 254 2.98 -27.21 5.11
N PRO A 255 2.05 -28.15 4.89
CA PRO A 255 2.40 -29.52 4.50
C PRO A 255 2.94 -29.63 3.07
N ARG A 256 2.62 -28.70 2.16
CA ARG A 256 3.15 -28.72 0.78
C ARG A 256 4.66 -28.44 0.77
N TYR A 257 5.10 -27.45 1.55
CA TYR A 257 6.50 -27.07 1.67
C TYR A 257 7.19 -27.74 2.86
N LYS A 258 6.47 -28.54 3.67
CA LYS A 258 6.97 -29.26 4.85
C LYS A 258 7.75 -28.34 5.83
N GLN A 259 7.21 -27.14 6.06
CA GLN A 259 7.88 -26.14 6.86
C GLN A 259 6.94 -25.45 7.86
N VAL A 260 7.51 -25.02 8.99
CA VAL A 260 6.85 -24.16 9.94
C VAL A 260 7.09 -22.71 9.53
N VAL A 261 6.01 -21.96 9.35
CA VAL A 261 6.04 -20.57 8.90
C VAL A 261 5.35 -19.66 9.90
N SER A 262 5.65 -18.38 9.83
CA SER A 262 4.95 -17.36 10.60
C SER A 262 3.74 -16.90 9.80
N ASN A 263 2.55 -17.05 10.38
CA ASN A 263 1.33 -16.33 10.03
C ASN A 263 1.04 -16.15 8.52
N ASP A 264 0.01 -16.80 8.02
CA ASP A 264 -0.62 -16.58 6.69
C ASP A 264 0.34 -16.31 5.52
N TRP A 265 1.33 -17.15 5.32
CA TRP A 265 2.31 -16.96 4.25
C TRP A 265 1.71 -17.18 2.87
N LYS A 266 2.13 -16.34 1.94
CA LYS A 266 1.82 -16.40 0.52
C LYS A 266 3.12 -16.47 -0.25
N TYR A 267 3.08 -17.15 -1.38
CA TYR A 267 4.25 -17.53 -2.15
C TYR A 267 4.22 -16.91 -3.52
N ASN A 268 5.35 -16.91 -4.19
CA ASN A 268 5.52 -16.51 -5.57
C ASN A 268 5.08 -15.06 -5.85
N LEU A 269 5.34 -14.61 -7.03
CA LEU A 269 4.86 -13.35 -7.55
C LEU A 269 4.47 -13.54 -9.01
N SER A 270 3.24 -13.27 -9.34
CA SER A 270 2.69 -13.41 -10.67
C SER A 270 2.06 -12.10 -11.12
N TYR A 271 2.07 -11.85 -12.43
CA TYR A 271 1.61 -10.62 -13.02
C TYR A 271 0.75 -10.84 -14.24
N VAL A 272 -0.28 -10.01 -14.38
CA VAL A 272 -1.10 -9.89 -15.59
C VAL A 272 -1.42 -8.41 -15.87
N LYS A 273 -1.68 -8.10 -17.15
CA LYS A 273 -2.16 -6.82 -17.61
C LYS A 273 -3.49 -7.02 -18.35
N ILE A 274 -4.48 -6.21 -18.03
CA ILE A 274 -5.84 -6.29 -18.55
C ILE A 274 -6.09 -5.09 -19.46
N ASP A 275 -6.38 -5.29 -20.74
CA ASP A 275 -6.92 -4.25 -21.63
C ASP A 275 -8.41 -4.09 -21.30
N LEU A 276 -8.77 -2.98 -20.66
CA LEU A 276 -10.13 -2.72 -20.18
C LEU A 276 -11.12 -2.47 -21.34
N LYS A 277 -10.64 -2.03 -22.52
CA LYS A 277 -11.49 -1.82 -23.71
C LYS A 277 -11.82 -3.14 -24.43
N LYS A 278 -10.84 -4.06 -24.46
CA LYS A 278 -11.00 -5.35 -25.16
C LYS A 278 -11.40 -6.49 -24.25
N HIS A 279 -11.32 -6.30 -22.93
CA HIS A 279 -11.44 -7.35 -21.91
C HIS A 279 -10.45 -8.51 -22.14
N GLU A 280 -9.26 -8.18 -22.64
CA GLU A 280 -8.18 -9.12 -22.94
C GLU A 280 -7.13 -9.10 -21.82
N VAL A 281 -6.71 -10.27 -21.39
CA VAL A 281 -5.67 -10.44 -20.36
C VAL A 281 -4.38 -10.91 -20.99
N THR A 282 -3.27 -10.25 -20.68
CA THR A 282 -1.93 -10.63 -21.15
C THR A 282 -0.98 -10.83 -19.97
N ASN A 283 0.08 -11.61 -20.17
CA ASN A 283 1.20 -11.65 -19.26
C ASN A 283 2.15 -10.45 -19.51
N ILE A 284 3.27 -10.41 -18.79
CA ILE A 284 4.25 -9.32 -18.91
C ILE A 284 4.91 -9.23 -20.28
N ASP A 285 4.99 -10.33 -21.04
CA ASP A 285 5.56 -10.38 -22.38
C ASP A 285 4.52 -10.10 -23.48
N GLY A 286 3.28 -9.73 -23.11
CA GLY A 286 2.21 -9.42 -24.05
C GLY A 286 1.50 -10.65 -24.64
N LYS A 287 1.78 -11.87 -24.15
CA LYS A 287 1.07 -13.08 -24.57
C LYS A 287 -0.36 -13.04 -24.03
N VAL A 288 -1.35 -13.17 -24.92
CA VAL A 288 -2.75 -13.26 -24.54
C VAL A 288 -3.01 -14.56 -23.76
N LEU A 289 -3.71 -14.44 -22.65
CA LEU A 289 -3.98 -15.52 -21.71
C LEU A 289 -5.44 -15.98 -21.78
N ARG A 290 -5.66 -17.27 -21.59
CA ARG A 290 -6.99 -17.77 -21.28
C ARG A 290 -7.43 -17.36 -19.87
N THR A 291 -8.71 -17.11 -19.68
CA THR A 291 -9.30 -16.82 -18.36
C THR A 291 -10.43 -17.80 -18.05
N PRO A 292 -10.65 -18.14 -16.77
CA PRO A 292 -9.83 -17.77 -15.63
C PRO A 292 -8.47 -18.48 -15.63
N ILE A 293 -7.47 -17.83 -14.99
CA ILE A 293 -6.12 -18.34 -14.81
C ILE A 293 -6.11 -19.24 -13.58
N ASP A 294 -5.82 -20.52 -13.77
CA ASP A 294 -5.63 -21.48 -12.67
C ASP A 294 -4.17 -21.52 -12.18
N ILE A 295 -3.92 -22.24 -11.09
CA ILE A 295 -2.61 -22.27 -10.42
C ILE A 295 -1.49 -22.79 -11.34
N ASP A 296 -1.73 -23.84 -12.12
CA ASP A 296 -0.71 -24.44 -12.98
C ASP A 296 -0.40 -23.52 -14.16
N TYR A 297 -1.44 -22.97 -14.79
CA TYR A 297 -1.29 -22.02 -15.88
C TYR A 297 -0.67 -20.69 -15.42
N SER A 298 -0.98 -20.25 -14.19
CA SER A 298 -0.34 -19.10 -13.57
C SER A 298 1.19 -19.29 -13.43
N LYS A 299 1.61 -20.43 -12.91
CA LYS A 299 3.03 -20.78 -12.77
C LYS A 299 3.75 -20.85 -14.11
N GLU A 300 3.10 -21.37 -15.13
CA GLU A 300 3.67 -21.48 -16.48
C GLU A 300 3.81 -20.13 -17.19
N THR A 301 2.83 -19.22 -17.02
CA THR A 301 2.68 -18.07 -17.92
C THR A 301 2.73 -16.70 -17.27
N CYS A 302 2.45 -16.60 -15.97
CA CYS A 302 2.33 -15.32 -15.26
C CYS A 302 3.44 -15.08 -14.23
N LEU A 303 4.21 -16.11 -13.89
CA LEU A 303 5.20 -16.08 -12.83
C LEU A 303 6.34 -15.12 -13.17
N ILE A 304 6.61 -14.15 -12.28
CA ILE A 304 7.73 -13.21 -12.38
C ILE A 304 8.80 -13.46 -11.30
N TRP A 305 8.43 -14.11 -10.21
CA TRP A 305 9.35 -14.54 -9.17
C TRP A 305 8.86 -15.83 -8.49
N ASP A 306 9.59 -16.92 -8.69
CA ASP A 306 9.49 -18.12 -7.85
C ASP A 306 10.23 -17.85 -6.53
N THR A 307 9.49 -17.83 -5.43
CA THR A 307 10.07 -17.54 -4.11
C THR A 307 10.65 -18.75 -3.41
N GLU A 308 10.61 -19.94 -4.04
CA GLU A 308 11.22 -21.17 -3.52
C GLU A 308 10.71 -21.53 -2.10
N GLY A 309 9.42 -21.31 -1.84
CA GLY A 309 8.80 -21.57 -0.54
C GLY A 309 9.04 -20.47 0.50
N ARG A 310 9.74 -19.39 0.18
CA ARG A 310 9.78 -18.18 1.03
C ARG A 310 8.47 -17.43 0.92
N GLY A 311 8.00 -16.88 2.02
CA GLY A 311 6.66 -16.35 2.12
C GLY A 311 6.56 -14.86 2.42
N ALA A 312 5.48 -14.29 1.96
CA ALA A 312 5.03 -12.93 2.22
C ALA A 312 3.71 -12.93 3.01
N GLY A 313 3.33 -11.81 3.58
CA GLY A 313 2.02 -11.63 4.24
C GLY A 313 0.99 -10.99 3.32
N ILE A 314 1.33 -9.83 2.76
CA ILE A 314 0.47 -9.06 1.84
C ILE A 314 1.05 -9.10 0.43
N PRO A 315 0.23 -8.88 -0.60
CA PRO A 315 0.72 -8.71 -1.95
C PRO A 315 1.60 -7.45 -2.07
N PRO A 316 2.48 -7.39 -3.08
CA PRO A 316 3.36 -6.24 -3.25
C PRO A 316 2.59 -4.96 -3.56
N VAL A 317 3.19 -3.83 -3.24
CA VAL A 317 2.76 -2.55 -3.78
C VAL A 317 3.27 -2.45 -5.22
N ILE A 318 2.41 -2.00 -6.12
CA ILE A 318 2.72 -1.77 -7.52
C ILE A 318 2.87 -0.28 -7.79
N ALA A 319 3.87 0.11 -8.56
CA ALA A 319 4.02 1.42 -9.18
C ALA A 319 4.39 1.23 -10.66
N LEU A 320 4.26 2.27 -11.45
CA LEU A 320 4.74 2.28 -12.83
C LEU A 320 5.92 3.25 -12.92
N ASP A 321 6.95 2.87 -13.66
CA ASP A 321 8.07 3.75 -13.97
C ASP A 321 7.72 4.75 -15.09
N ALA A 322 8.69 5.54 -15.53
CA ALA A 322 8.47 6.56 -16.56
C ALA A 322 8.08 5.99 -17.93
N GLU A 323 8.44 4.75 -18.19
CA GLU A 323 8.08 4.00 -19.42
C GLU A 323 6.71 3.33 -19.31
N GLY A 324 6.09 3.35 -18.12
CA GLY A 324 4.82 2.69 -17.82
C GLY A 324 4.98 1.20 -17.52
N ASP A 325 6.20 0.73 -17.28
CA ASP A 325 6.47 -0.64 -16.89
C ASP A 325 6.23 -0.85 -15.38
N PRO A 326 5.69 -2.01 -14.96
CA PRO A 326 5.38 -2.25 -13.56
C PRO A 326 6.63 -2.50 -12.73
N THR A 327 6.70 -1.83 -11.58
CA THR A 327 7.68 -2.04 -10.53
C THR A 327 6.99 -2.43 -9.23
N PHE A 328 7.69 -3.11 -8.34
CA PHE A 328 7.08 -3.64 -7.12
C PHE A 328 7.91 -3.40 -5.89
N LEU A 329 7.24 -3.06 -4.79
CA LEU A 329 7.80 -3.15 -3.44
C LEU A 329 7.19 -4.38 -2.76
N HIS A 330 8.00 -5.39 -2.50
CA HIS A 330 7.56 -6.67 -1.95
C HIS A 330 8.27 -7.01 -0.65
N ILE A 331 7.52 -7.56 0.33
CA ILE A 331 8.08 -8.08 1.58
C ILE A 331 8.15 -9.59 1.46
N LEU A 332 9.35 -10.14 1.62
CA LEU A 332 9.58 -11.57 1.52
C LEU A 332 10.44 -12.07 2.69
N SER A 333 10.18 -13.26 3.17
CA SER A 333 11.04 -13.90 4.16
C SER A 333 12.44 -14.16 3.60
N GLU A 334 13.44 -14.05 4.47
CA GLU A 334 14.82 -14.43 4.16
C GLU A 334 14.98 -15.96 4.20
N GLY A 335 16.16 -16.46 3.89
CA GLY A 335 16.44 -17.90 3.87
C GLY A 335 16.29 -18.61 5.23
N ASP A 336 16.30 -17.86 6.34
CA ASP A 336 16.05 -18.38 7.69
C ASP A 336 14.54 -18.57 7.98
N LEU A 337 13.66 -18.17 7.07
CA LEU A 337 12.20 -18.21 7.18
C LEU A 337 11.61 -17.47 8.41
N LYS A 338 12.41 -16.62 9.05
CA LYS A 338 12.02 -15.87 10.27
C LYS A 338 12.12 -14.36 10.06
N THR A 339 13.22 -13.92 9.45
CA THR A 339 13.44 -12.52 9.12
C THR A 339 12.82 -12.21 7.75
N HIS A 340 12.51 -10.94 7.52
CA HIS A 340 11.92 -10.48 6.27
C HIS A 340 12.68 -9.26 5.74
N GLY A 341 12.70 -9.13 4.42
CA GLY A 341 13.26 -7.98 3.72
C GLY A 341 12.24 -7.30 2.82
N TYR A 342 12.43 -6.01 2.61
CA TYR A 342 11.81 -5.27 1.54
C TYR A 342 12.65 -5.42 0.29
N TYR A 343 12.02 -5.83 -0.80
CA TYR A 343 12.61 -5.99 -2.12
C TYR A 343 11.95 -5.05 -3.10
N TYR A 344 12.77 -4.30 -3.82
CA TYR A 344 12.36 -3.59 -5.01
C TYR A 344 12.57 -4.48 -6.22
N LEU A 345 11.56 -4.56 -7.08
CA LEU A 345 11.62 -5.33 -8.31
C LEU A 345 11.33 -4.40 -9.50
N HIS A 346 12.17 -4.48 -10.51
CA HIS A 346 11.97 -3.83 -11.80
C HIS A 346 12.45 -4.74 -12.93
N ARG A 347 12.11 -4.39 -14.16
CA ARG A 347 12.46 -5.21 -15.32
C ARG A 347 13.49 -4.50 -16.18
N GLU A 348 14.55 -5.22 -16.57
CA GLU A 348 15.50 -4.77 -17.59
C GLU A 348 15.48 -5.76 -18.76
N GLY A 349 14.94 -5.32 -19.89
CA GLY A 349 14.68 -6.21 -21.02
C GLY A 349 13.72 -7.34 -20.64
N SER A 350 14.18 -8.59 -20.69
CA SER A 350 13.39 -9.76 -20.27
C SER A 350 13.67 -10.23 -18.84
N LYS A 351 14.56 -9.57 -18.09
CA LYS A 351 14.99 -10.02 -16.77
C LYS A 351 14.38 -9.18 -15.65
N TRP A 352 13.91 -9.86 -14.60
CA TRP A 352 13.53 -9.21 -13.36
C TRP A 352 14.73 -9.05 -12.44
N LEU A 353 15.07 -7.81 -12.12
CA LEU A 353 16.06 -7.46 -11.11
C LEU A 353 15.38 -7.27 -9.74
N ARG A 354 16.10 -7.62 -8.69
CA ARG A 354 15.56 -7.66 -7.32
C ARG A 354 16.60 -7.08 -6.38
N THR A 355 16.35 -5.90 -5.87
CA THR A 355 17.25 -5.23 -4.92
C THR A 355 16.62 -5.24 -3.54
N ARG A 356 17.35 -5.76 -2.57
CA ARG A 356 16.96 -5.69 -1.17
C ARG A 356 17.21 -4.28 -0.65
N ILE A 357 16.15 -3.59 -0.19
CA ILE A 357 16.25 -2.23 0.33
C ILE A 357 16.65 -2.26 1.81
N HIS A 358 15.83 -2.89 2.64
CA HIS A 358 15.98 -2.90 4.09
C HIS A 358 15.29 -4.11 4.72
N SER A 359 15.53 -4.34 6.01
CA SER A 359 14.80 -5.35 6.78
C SER A 359 13.36 -4.89 7.08
N SER A 360 12.41 -5.81 6.93
CA SER A 360 11.07 -5.65 7.48
C SER A 360 10.98 -6.41 8.80
N ASN A 361 10.34 -5.82 9.79
CA ASN A 361 10.09 -6.47 11.06
C ASN A 361 8.84 -7.36 11.05
N HIS A 362 8.09 -7.40 9.94
CA HIS A 362 6.88 -8.20 9.82
C HIS A 362 6.44 -8.37 8.36
N ASN A 363 5.84 -9.53 8.05
CA ASN A 363 5.30 -9.83 6.72
C ASN A 363 3.98 -9.11 6.39
N TRP A 364 3.31 -8.51 7.38
CA TRP A 364 2.08 -7.74 7.22
C TRP A 364 2.27 -6.22 7.22
N ASN A 365 3.48 -5.76 7.09
CA ASN A 365 3.74 -4.33 6.97
C ASN A 365 3.26 -3.81 5.61
N GLY A 366 2.54 -2.69 5.61
CA GLY A 366 2.07 -2.02 4.40
C GLY A 366 2.91 -0.80 4.10
N GLY A 367 3.82 -0.91 3.13
CA GLY A 367 4.60 0.20 2.59
C GLY A 367 3.89 0.90 1.43
N TYR A 368 4.60 1.86 0.81
CA TYR A 368 4.16 2.55 -0.39
C TYR A 368 5.36 2.79 -1.32
N LEU A 369 5.16 2.74 -2.62
CA LEU A 369 6.17 2.94 -3.66
C LEU A 369 5.62 3.90 -4.71
N PHE A 370 6.45 4.83 -5.17
CA PHE A 370 6.19 5.66 -6.34
C PHE A 370 7.48 6.12 -6.99
N HIS A 371 7.38 6.66 -8.20
CA HIS A 371 8.48 7.28 -8.93
C HIS A 371 8.14 8.73 -9.21
N ASP A 372 9.13 9.61 -9.11
CA ASP A 372 9.04 10.98 -9.60
C ASP A 372 9.33 11.06 -11.10
N ALA A 373 8.96 12.18 -11.72
CA ALA A 373 9.16 12.38 -13.15
C ALA A 373 10.65 12.38 -13.60
N ASP A 374 11.58 12.59 -12.66
CA ASP A 374 13.02 12.51 -12.92
C ASP A 374 13.60 11.08 -12.79
N GLY A 375 12.73 10.09 -12.55
CA GLY A 375 13.11 8.69 -12.36
C GLY A 375 13.55 8.32 -10.94
N THR A 376 13.53 9.27 -10.00
CA THR A 376 13.80 8.96 -8.58
C THR A 376 12.70 8.09 -8.01
N SER A 377 13.09 6.96 -7.43
CA SER A 377 12.17 6.02 -6.77
C SER A 377 12.09 6.31 -5.28
N HIS A 378 10.89 6.30 -4.73
CA HIS A 378 10.60 6.53 -3.31
C HIS A 378 9.87 5.32 -2.72
N ALA A 379 10.43 4.74 -1.65
CA ALA A 379 9.81 3.66 -0.90
C ALA A 379 9.57 4.08 0.55
N PHE A 380 8.32 4.01 1.00
CA PHE A 380 7.98 4.20 2.41
C PHE A 380 7.92 2.83 3.06
N LEU A 381 8.78 2.61 4.03
CA LEU A 381 8.97 1.32 4.70
C LEU A 381 8.53 1.40 6.16
N ILE A 382 8.00 0.29 6.65
CA ILE A 382 7.69 0.11 8.07
C ILE A 382 8.84 -0.68 8.69
N THR A 383 9.56 -0.06 9.62
CA THR A 383 10.80 -0.62 10.20
C THR A 383 10.73 -0.73 11.71
N GLY A 384 11.68 -1.46 12.31
CA GLY A 384 11.79 -1.61 13.76
C GLY A 384 11.73 -3.04 14.27
N LYS A 385 11.46 -3.23 15.56
CA LYS A 385 11.38 -4.57 16.19
C LYS A 385 9.96 -5.12 16.07
N GLY A 386 9.80 -6.38 15.72
CA GLY A 386 8.51 -7.04 15.53
C GLY A 386 8.47 -8.53 15.88
N TYR A 387 9.56 -9.07 16.43
CA TYR A 387 9.64 -10.49 16.73
C TYR A 387 9.19 -10.83 18.13
N LEU A 388 8.49 -11.95 18.27
CA LEU A 388 8.23 -12.61 19.53
C LEU A 388 9.49 -13.31 20.04
N GLU A 389 9.47 -13.69 21.32
CA GLU A 389 10.49 -14.57 21.90
C GLU A 389 10.65 -15.85 21.05
N GLY A 390 11.88 -16.29 20.87
CA GLY A 390 12.19 -17.42 20.00
C GLY A 390 12.26 -17.12 18.50
N GLY A 391 12.21 -15.84 18.10
CA GLY A 391 12.40 -15.41 16.71
C GLY A 391 11.16 -15.52 15.82
N TYR A 392 10.00 -15.78 16.38
CA TYR A 392 8.72 -15.75 15.64
C TYR A 392 8.16 -14.35 15.56
N MET A 393 7.44 -14.07 14.47
CA MET A 393 6.78 -12.79 14.31
C MET A 393 5.54 -12.69 15.20
N ASP A 394 5.30 -11.48 15.70
CA ASP A 394 4.12 -11.20 16.48
C ASP A 394 2.88 -11.20 15.62
N GLY A 395 2.04 -11.66 15.25
CA GLY A 395 0.90 -11.62 14.31
C GLY A 395 0.33 -10.22 13.97
N ARG A 396 1.08 -9.12 14.16
CA ARG A 396 0.51 -7.77 14.12
C ARG A 396 1.27 -6.75 13.27
N GLY A 397 2.59 -6.86 13.16
CA GLY A 397 3.41 -5.91 12.41
C GLY A 397 3.45 -4.51 12.99
N GLY A 398 3.74 -3.55 12.12
CA GLY A 398 3.89 -2.14 12.46
C GLY A 398 5.24 -1.80 13.08
N GLY A 399 5.60 -0.52 12.98
CA GLY A 399 6.91 -0.03 13.44
C GLY A 399 7.03 1.48 13.30
N GLY A 400 8.23 1.95 12.99
CA GLY A 400 8.49 3.31 12.51
C GLY A 400 8.18 3.41 11.02
N ILE A 401 8.07 4.62 10.50
CA ILE A 401 7.88 4.91 9.07
C ILE A 401 9.14 5.60 8.56
N GLU A 402 9.77 5.05 7.55
CA GLU A 402 10.96 5.60 6.93
C GLU A 402 10.78 5.79 5.43
N GLU A 403 11.23 6.91 4.89
CA GLU A 403 11.35 7.15 3.45
C GLU A 403 12.75 6.79 2.98
N TRP A 404 12.81 5.92 1.99
CA TRP A 404 14.02 5.49 1.30
C TRP A 404 13.94 5.89 -0.17
N VAL A 405 15.08 6.30 -0.75
CA VAL A 405 15.16 6.79 -2.12
C VAL A 405 16.26 6.08 -2.91
N SER A 406 16.02 5.97 -4.21
CA SER A 406 16.97 5.50 -5.20
C SER A 406 16.95 6.43 -6.41
N SER A 407 18.11 6.86 -6.87
CA SER A 407 18.30 7.66 -8.10
C SER A 407 19.01 6.88 -9.22
N ASP A 408 19.16 5.57 -9.07
CA ASP A 408 19.90 4.67 -9.97
C ASP A 408 19.05 3.46 -10.37
N ASN A 409 17.77 3.72 -10.68
CA ASN A 409 16.78 2.71 -11.08
C ASN A 409 16.64 1.55 -10.07
N GLY A 410 16.72 1.86 -8.76
CA GLY A 410 16.54 0.87 -7.71
C GLY A 410 17.76 -0.02 -7.44
N SER A 411 18.92 0.26 -8.03
CA SER A 411 20.16 -0.50 -7.79
C SER A 411 20.68 -0.29 -6.39
N THR A 412 20.64 0.94 -5.89
CA THR A 412 20.98 1.29 -4.51
C THR A 412 19.91 2.15 -3.85
N TRP A 413 19.79 2.04 -2.54
CA TRP A 413 18.78 2.74 -1.76
C TRP A 413 19.41 3.39 -0.53
N ALA A 414 19.01 4.63 -0.25
CA ALA A 414 19.43 5.36 0.92
C ALA A 414 18.22 5.86 1.71
N LYS A 415 18.32 5.81 3.04
CA LYS A 415 17.30 6.42 3.89
C LYS A 415 17.35 7.93 3.72
N LYS A 416 16.23 8.53 3.30
CA LYS A 416 16.09 9.98 3.16
C LYS A 416 15.68 10.64 4.47
N ARG A 417 14.66 10.06 5.15
CA ARG A 417 14.15 10.63 6.41
C ARG A 417 13.35 9.61 7.23
N ASP A 418 13.12 9.96 8.50
CA ASP A 418 12.23 9.26 9.43
C ASP A 418 10.94 10.07 9.59
N LEU A 419 9.82 9.47 9.20
CA LEU A 419 8.47 10.04 9.28
C LEU A 419 7.67 9.49 10.47
N THR A 420 8.33 8.77 11.38
CA THR A 420 7.67 8.23 12.56
C THR A 420 7.18 9.37 13.45
N PRO A 421 5.89 9.41 13.84
CA PRO A 421 5.39 10.37 14.81
C PRO A 421 6.21 10.39 16.11
N ASP A 422 6.29 11.55 16.76
CA ASP A 422 7.17 11.75 17.92
C ASP A 422 7.01 10.64 18.96
N ARG A 423 8.07 9.89 19.19
CA ARG A 423 8.09 8.78 20.16
C ARG A 423 7.92 9.23 21.61
N LYS A 424 8.14 10.54 21.91
CA LYS A 424 7.81 11.10 23.23
C LYS A 424 6.31 11.25 23.41
N GLN A 425 5.61 11.66 22.34
CA GLN A 425 4.15 11.77 22.30
C GLN A 425 3.48 10.40 22.17
N TYR A 426 4.13 9.48 21.42
CA TYR A 426 3.61 8.14 21.12
C TYR A 426 4.57 7.04 21.60
N PRO A 427 4.84 6.94 22.93
CA PRO A 427 5.76 5.93 23.45
C PRO A 427 5.21 4.51 23.28
N GLY A 428 5.99 3.64 22.63
CA GLY A 428 5.61 2.25 22.38
C GLY A 428 4.56 2.03 21.29
N TRP A 429 4.23 3.09 20.52
CA TRP A 429 3.33 2.98 19.38
C TRP A 429 4.03 2.33 18.19
N ARG A 430 3.21 1.63 17.37
CA ARG A 430 3.56 1.06 16.08
C ARG A 430 2.67 1.69 15.01
N PHE A 431 3.24 1.98 13.86
CA PHE A 431 2.56 2.60 12.71
C PHE A 431 2.58 1.66 11.52
N ASN A 432 1.54 1.71 10.66
CA ASN A 432 1.43 0.81 9.52
C ASN A 432 0.52 1.38 8.43
N HIS A 433 0.50 0.72 7.26
CA HIS A 433 -0.35 0.97 6.10
C HIS A 433 -0.25 2.40 5.55
N VAL A 434 0.99 2.81 5.25
CA VAL A 434 1.24 4.07 4.55
C VAL A 434 0.60 4.02 3.17
N GLN A 435 -0.14 5.07 2.83
CA GLN A 435 -0.83 5.18 1.55
C GLN A 435 -0.93 6.64 1.09
N PRO A 436 -0.97 6.89 -0.24
CA PRO A 436 -1.11 8.23 -0.75
C PRO A 436 -2.51 8.78 -0.52
N VAL A 437 -2.60 10.09 -0.42
CA VAL A 437 -3.80 10.83 -0.78
C VAL A 437 -3.87 10.91 -2.31
N VAL A 438 -5.05 10.69 -2.89
CA VAL A 438 -5.23 10.71 -4.34
C VAL A 438 -6.22 11.79 -4.79
N ARG A 439 -6.12 12.18 -6.05
CA ARG A 439 -7.12 12.98 -6.76
C ARG A 439 -8.17 12.07 -7.41
N PRO A 440 -9.27 12.62 -7.95
CA PRO A 440 -10.29 11.82 -8.62
C PRO A 440 -9.76 10.94 -9.76
N ASP A 441 -8.75 11.40 -10.49
CA ASP A 441 -8.08 10.66 -11.56
C ASP A 441 -7.14 9.54 -11.05
N GLY A 442 -7.03 9.36 -9.73
CA GLY A 442 -6.14 8.38 -9.11
C GLY A 442 -4.70 8.85 -8.91
N THR A 443 -4.33 10.04 -9.42
CA THR A 443 -2.98 10.59 -9.22
C THR A 443 -2.74 10.94 -7.76
N ARG A 444 -1.52 10.69 -7.27
CA ARG A 444 -1.15 11.03 -5.90
C ARG A 444 -1.10 12.55 -5.68
N VAL A 445 -1.43 12.98 -4.49
CA VAL A 445 -1.17 14.34 -4.02
C VAL A 445 0.21 14.36 -3.37
N ASN A 446 1.12 15.15 -3.93
CA ASN A 446 2.49 15.27 -3.40
C ASN A 446 2.45 15.79 -1.96
N GLY A 447 3.35 15.28 -1.13
CA GLY A 447 3.47 15.70 0.27
C GLY A 447 2.32 15.26 1.18
N MET A 448 1.37 14.45 0.70
CA MET A 448 0.26 13.97 1.52
C MET A 448 0.20 12.45 1.60
N LEU A 449 0.26 11.91 2.83
CA LEU A 449 0.16 10.47 3.11
C LEU A 449 -0.78 10.21 4.27
N LEU A 450 -1.51 9.11 4.20
CA LEU A 450 -2.28 8.56 5.31
C LEU A 450 -1.57 7.35 5.90
N PHE A 451 -1.68 7.19 7.21
CA PHE A 451 -1.27 6.00 7.94
C PHE A 451 -2.02 5.90 9.26
N TYR A 452 -1.91 4.78 9.94
CA TYR A 452 -2.46 4.65 11.29
C TYR A 452 -1.44 4.02 12.22
N GLY A 453 -1.68 4.19 13.52
CA GLY A 453 -0.85 3.59 14.55
C GLY A 453 -1.66 3.16 15.76
N TRP A 454 -1.07 2.29 16.57
CA TRP A 454 -1.66 1.77 17.79
C TRP A 454 -0.61 1.48 18.83
N LYS A 455 -1.05 1.38 20.07
CA LYS A 455 -0.27 0.82 21.17
C LYS A 455 -0.93 -0.46 21.62
N GLU A 456 -0.11 -1.44 21.98
CA GLU A 456 -0.62 -2.64 22.65
C GLU A 456 -1.30 -2.24 23.97
N ALA A 457 -2.60 -2.44 24.02
CA ALA A 457 -3.43 -2.14 25.17
C ALA A 457 -4.71 -2.98 25.12
N ASP A 458 -5.34 -3.13 26.26
CA ASP A 458 -6.61 -3.85 26.37
C ASP A 458 -7.80 -3.08 25.77
N ASN A 459 -7.66 -1.78 25.59
CA ASN A 459 -8.68 -0.88 25.04
C ASN A 459 -8.30 -0.38 23.63
N PRO A 460 -9.29 -0.02 22.78
CA PRO A 460 -9.03 0.64 21.50
C PRO A 460 -8.25 1.94 21.71
N THR A 461 -7.03 1.99 21.18
CA THR A 461 -6.15 3.15 21.29
C THR A 461 -5.65 3.65 19.95
N ALA A 462 -6.00 2.96 18.86
CA ALA A 462 -5.50 3.31 17.53
C ALA A 462 -5.95 4.70 17.12
N LYS A 463 -5.05 5.38 16.41
CA LYS A 463 -5.28 6.69 15.79
C LYS A 463 -4.88 6.64 14.32
N ALA A 464 -5.52 7.47 13.51
CA ALA A 464 -5.18 7.67 12.12
C ALA A 464 -4.59 9.05 11.92
N PHE A 465 -3.63 9.14 11.00
CA PHE A 465 -2.78 10.31 10.81
C PHE A 465 -2.71 10.70 9.33
N LEU A 466 -2.65 11.99 9.09
CA LEU A 466 -2.32 12.62 7.82
C LEU A 466 -0.95 13.29 7.96
N LEU A 467 0.00 12.91 7.11
CA LEU A 467 1.14 13.76 6.78
C LEU A 467 0.67 14.79 5.76
N ASP A 468 0.92 16.07 6.02
CA ASP A 468 0.64 17.19 5.11
C ASP A 468 1.82 18.14 5.13
N GLU A 469 2.70 18.04 4.15
CA GLU A 469 3.92 18.84 4.01
C GLU A 469 3.64 20.27 3.49
N GLY A 470 2.37 20.57 3.18
CA GLY A 470 1.97 21.85 2.61
C GLY A 470 2.19 21.94 1.09
N ALA A 471 1.60 22.97 0.46
CA ALA A 471 1.80 23.24 -0.96
C ALA A 471 3.15 23.93 -1.17
N GLY A 472 4.18 23.16 -1.49
CA GLY A 472 5.52 23.73 -1.77
C GLY A 472 6.70 22.78 -1.54
N SER A 473 6.46 21.54 -1.15
CA SER A 473 7.50 20.51 -1.06
C SER A 473 7.55 19.66 -2.33
#